data_716968f61ca3d5b95279447427c5ea1c
#
_entry.id   716968f61ca3d5b95279447427c5ea1c
#
_cell.length_a   1.000
_cell.length_b   1.000
_cell.length_c   1.000
_cell.angle_alpha   90.00
_cell.angle_beta   90.00
_cell.angle_gamma   90.00
#
_symmetry.space_group_name_H-M   'P 1'
#
loop_
_entity.id
_entity.type
_entity.pdbx_description
1 polymer ?
#
loop_
_entity_poly.entity_id
_entity_poly.type
_entity_poly.pdbx_seq_one_letter_code
_entity_poly.pdbx_strand_id
1 'polypeptide(L)'
;MDKSKIMIVISGVMIAIGLVLSVAGEQIILEDIIQERDEINLEKTLTISSDFDSEETDKGIFNVQIMNFKDNTFSIKVLDPFDIQIISYEMESETIEEDFDIYETGIHKLIIKSTDNEESLVVGSLGPLPDSNQMILRYLSMYILLGGMIGLVVSGIIIIKNRKRSI
;
A
#
# COMPACT_ATOMS: atom_id res chain seq x y z
N MET A 1 14.27 13.24 -39.71
CA MET A 1 13.22 13.48 -38.71
C MET A 1 13.72 14.56 -37.76
N ASP A 2 12.93 15.61 -37.48
CA ASP A 2 13.33 16.72 -36.61
C ASP A 2 13.64 16.21 -35.19
N LYS A 3 14.76 16.63 -34.63
CA LYS A 3 15.18 16.18 -33.26
C LYS A 3 14.08 16.41 -32.20
N SER A 4 13.30 17.50 -32.34
CA SER A 4 12.17 17.78 -31.42
C SER A 4 11.01 16.80 -31.59
N LYS A 5 10.74 16.29 -32.81
CA LYS A 5 9.68 15.30 -33.03
C LYS A 5 10.09 13.94 -32.42
N ILE A 6 11.38 13.58 -32.53
CA ILE A 6 11.90 12.36 -31.89
C ILE A 6 11.76 12.46 -30.36
N MET A 7 12.11 13.59 -29.77
CA MET A 7 11.97 13.78 -28.31
C MET A 7 10.52 13.65 -27.83
N ILE A 8 9.54 14.23 -28.58
CA ILE A 8 8.11 14.09 -28.23
C ILE A 8 7.69 12.62 -28.23
N VAL A 9 8.08 11.88 -29.26
CA VAL A 9 7.74 10.44 -29.37
C VAL A 9 8.35 9.66 -28.22
N ILE A 10 9.64 9.87 -27.92
CA ILE A 10 10.31 9.20 -26.79
C ILE A 10 9.63 9.54 -25.47
N SER A 11 9.32 10.82 -25.23
CA SER A 11 8.63 11.25 -24.00
C SER A 11 7.23 10.64 -23.88
N GLY A 12 6.48 10.57 -24.98
CA GLY A 12 5.17 9.91 -25.02
C GLY A 12 5.24 8.42 -24.72
N VAL A 13 6.22 7.72 -25.27
CA VAL A 13 6.47 6.31 -25.00
C VAL A 13 6.86 6.08 -23.52
N MET A 14 7.73 6.94 -22.96
CA MET A 14 8.09 6.87 -21.54
C MET A 14 6.88 7.04 -20.64
N ILE A 15 5.99 8.00 -20.93
CA ILE A 15 4.76 8.19 -20.15
C ILE A 15 3.87 6.95 -20.24
N ALA A 16 3.68 6.40 -21.43
CA ALA A 16 2.87 5.20 -21.61
C ALA A 16 3.43 4.00 -20.83
N ILE A 17 4.75 3.77 -20.90
CA ILE A 17 5.42 2.71 -20.13
C ILE A 17 5.28 2.97 -18.62
N GLY A 18 5.51 4.20 -18.15
CA GLY A 18 5.39 4.57 -16.75
C GLY A 18 3.98 4.34 -16.21
N LEU A 19 2.93 4.65 -16.99
CA LEU A 19 1.54 4.38 -16.62
C LEU A 19 1.24 2.88 -16.53
N VAL A 20 1.69 2.10 -17.49
CA VAL A 20 1.49 0.63 -17.47
C VAL A 20 2.18 0.02 -16.27
N LEU A 21 3.41 0.40 -15.97
CA LEU A 21 4.15 -0.09 -14.81
C LEU A 21 3.53 0.38 -13.49
N SER A 22 2.97 1.59 -13.43
CA SER A 22 2.25 2.09 -12.25
C SER A 22 1.01 1.27 -11.95
N VAL A 23 0.18 1.02 -12.96
CA VAL A 23 -1.05 0.21 -12.79
C VAL A 23 -0.70 -1.23 -12.43
N ALA A 24 0.29 -1.84 -13.09
CA ALA A 24 0.72 -3.19 -12.77
C ALA A 24 1.27 -3.30 -11.34
N GLY A 25 2.06 -2.32 -10.91
CA GLY A 25 2.62 -2.28 -9.55
C GLY A 25 1.56 -2.09 -8.46
N GLU A 26 0.49 -1.36 -8.72
CA GLU A 26 -0.62 -1.19 -7.76
C GLU A 26 -1.48 -2.45 -7.63
N GLN A 27 -1.74 -3.17 -8.73
CA GLN A 27 -2.54 -4.40 -8.68
C GLN A 27 -1.85 -5.48 -7.85
N ILE A 28 -0.55 -5.65 -7.97
CA ILE A 28 0.21 -6.67 -7.23
C ILE A 28 0.21 -6.40 -5.71
N ILE A 29 0.17 -5.13 -5.27
CA ILE A 29 0.24 -4.77 -3.85
C ILE A 29 -1.14 -4.84 -3.17
N LEU A 30 -2.23 -4.57 -3.89
CA LEU A 30 -3.58 -4.47 -3.31
C LEU A 30 -4.34 -5.79 -3.31
N GLU A 31 -3.95 -6.76 -4.13
CA GLU A 31 -4.68 -8.03 -4.29
C GLU A 31 -4.60 -8.91 -3.03
N ASP A 32 -3.52 -8.77 -2.23
CA ASP A 32 -3.25 -9.64 -1.09
C ASP A 32 -3.52 -8.97 0.28
N ILE A 33 -3.87 -7.66 0.32
CA ILE A 33 -4.21 -6.96 1.56
C ILE A 33 -5.72 -6.97 1.76
N ILE A 34 -6.16 -7.67 2.80
CA ILE A 34 -7.56 -7.70 3.22
C ILE A 34 -7.80 -6.53 4.16
N GLN A 35 -8.80 -5.71 3.83
CA GLN A 35 -9.24 -4.60 4.66
C GLN A 35 -10.70 -4.79 5.06
N GLU A 36 -10.98 -4.65 6.35
CA GLU A 36 -12.32 -4.68 6.89
C GLU A 36 -12.58 -3.46 7.78
N ARG A 37 -13.85 -3.11 7.89
CA ARG A 37 -14.32 -1.97 8.68
C ARG A 37 -15.58 -2.36 9.42
N ASP A 38 -15.61 -2.10 10.72
CA ASP A 38 -16.79 -2.36 11.55
C ASP A 38 -16.84 -1.44 12.78
N GLU A 39 -18.01 -1.33 13.39
CA GLU A 39 -18.19 -0.69 14.70
C GLU A 39 -18.03 -1.76 15.78
N ILE A 40 -17.08 -1.55 16.69
CA ILE A 40 -16.79 -2.48 17.79
C ILE A 40 -16.99 -1.85 19.15
N ASN A 41 -17.31 -2.67 20.14
CA ASN A 41 -17.48 -2.32 21.55
C ASN A 41 -17.04 -3.52 22.41
N LEU A 42 -17.33 -3.48 23.73
CA LEU A 42 -16.98 -4.56 24.66
C LEU A 42 -17.52 -5.95 24.25
N GLU A 43 -18.67 -6.01 23.57
CA GLU A 43 -19.33 -7.27 23.19
C GLU A 43 -18.98 -7.70 21.77
N LYS A 44 -18.51 -6.78 20.91
CA LYS A 44 -18.23 -7.00 19.49
C LYS A 44 -16.77 -6.77 19.14
N THR A 45 -16.15 -7.76 18.55
CA THR A 45 -14.76 -7.74 18.07
C THR A 45 -14.70 -7.69 16.55
N LEU A 46 -13.69 -7.03 15.98
CA LEU A 46 -13.35 -7.15 14.57
C LEU A 46 -12.26 -8.23 14.41
N THR A 47 -12.50 -9.19 13.52
CA THR A 47 -11.52 -10.23 13.17
C THR A 47 -11.32 -10.23 11.66
N ILE A 48 -10.09 -10.00 11.23
CA ILE A 48 -9.69 -10.00 9.82
C ILE A 48 -8.81 -11.23 9.61
N SER A 49 -9.09 -11.99 8.55
CA SER A 49 -8.35 -13.22 8.23
C SER A 49 -7.69 -13.08 6.86
N SER A 50 -6.41 -13.42 6.77
CA SER A 50 -5.65 -13.44 5.53
C SER A 50 -4.88 -14.76 5.42
N ASP A 51 -4.81 -15.31 4.22
CA ASP A 51 -4.04 -16.52 3.93
C ASP A 51 -2.62 -16.12 3.53
N PHE A 52 -1.62 -16.71 4.17
CA PHE A 52 -0.22 -16.43 3.90
C PHE A 52 0.48 -17.72 3.47
N ASP A 53 1.36 -17.59 2.48
CA ASP A 53 2.30 -18.63 2.09
C ASP A 53 3.70 -18.27 2.60
N SER A 54 4.20 -19.04 3.57
CA SER A 54 5.53 -18.84 4.16
C SER A 54 6.70 -19.12 3.19
N GLU A 55 6.42 -19.74 2.02
CA GLU A 55 7.42 -19.90 0.95
C GLU A 55 7.52 -18.65 0.07
N GLU A 56 6.44 -17.85 -0.03
CA GLU A 56 6.39 -16.64 -0.84
C GLU A 56 6.70 -15.38 -0.06
N THR A 57 6.32 -15.34 1.23
CA THR A 57 6.55 -14.17 2.09
C THR A 57 6.89 -14.57 3.52
N ASP A 58 7.94 -13.97 4.05
CA ASP A 58 8.45 -14.16 5.42
C ASP A 58 7.89 -13.11 6.40
N LYS A 59 7.20 -12.08 5.91
CA LYS A 59 6.64 -11.01 6.75
C LYS A 59 5.22 -10.63 6.36
N GLY A 60 4.38 -10.50 7.37
CA GLY A 60 3.06 -9.88 7.28
C GLY A 60 3.07 -8.46 7.83
N ILE A 61 2.12 -7.66 7.42
CA ILE A 61 1.87 -6.32 7.94
C ILE A 61 0.40 -6.19 8.33
N PHE A 62 0.15 -5.51 9.42
CA PHE A 62 -1.20 -5.05 9.75
C PHE A 62 -1.23 -3.55 10.01
N ASN A 63 -2.36 -2.95 9.71
CA ASN A 63 -2.65 -1.57 10.07
C ASN A 63 -4.03 -1.52 10.73
N VAL A 64 -4.16 -0.77 11.81
CA VAL A 64 -5.43 -0.55 12.52
C VAL A 64 -5.59 0.93 12.77
N GLN A 65 -6.73 1.48 12.37
CA GLN A 65 -7.14 2.85 12.62
C GLN A 65 -8.48 2.88 13.36
N ILE A 66 -8.54 3.63 14.44
CA ILE A 66 -9.72 3.76 15.29
C ILE A 66 -10.19 5.21 15.28
N MET A 67 -11.45 5.40 14.91
CA MET A 67 -12.10 6.71 14.99
C MET A 67 -12.70 6.88 16.40
N ASN A 68 -12.53 8.08 16.97
CA ASN A 68 -12.88 8.39 18.36
C ASN A 68 -12.09 7.55 19.38
N PHE A 69 -10.79 7.40 19.12
CA PHE A 69 -9.86 6.66 19.96
C PHE A 69 -9.88 7.17 21.41
N LYS A 70 -9.84 6.22 22.34
CA LYS A 70 -9.63 6.46 23.77
C LYS A 70 -8.43 5.64 24.24
N ASP A 71 -7.52 6.26 24.96
CA ASP A 71 -6.31 5.61 25.46
C ASP A 71 -6.61 4.33 26.25
N ASN A 72 -5.83 3.28 25.99
CA ASN A 72 -5.85 2.00 26.70
C ASN A 72 -7.21 1.25 26.66
N THR A 73 -8.05 1.53 25.66
CA THR A 73 -9.34 0.82 25.50
C THR A 73 -9.33 -0.21 24.40
N PHE A 74 -8.27 -0.27 23.58
CA PHE A 74 -8.19 -1.19 22.47
C PHE A 74 -6.97 -2.10 22.56
N SER A 75 -7.17 -3.38 22.28
CA SER A 75 -6.13 -4.38 22.16
C SER A 75 -6.16 -5.06 20.81
N ILE A 76 -4.97 -5.31 20.26
CA ILE A 76 -4.75 -5.95 18.98
C ILE A 76 -3.98 -7.23 19.22
N LYS A 77 -4.38 -8.30 18.54
CA LYS A 77 -3.66 -9.58 18.53
C LYS A 77 -3.58 -10.12 17.13
N VAL A 78 -2.41 -10.66 16.79
CA VAL A 78 -2.22 -11.47 15.59
C VAL A 78 -2.03 -12.91 16.01
N LEU A 79 -2.81 -13.81 15.41
CA LEU A 79 -2.75 -15.25 15.62
C LEU A 79 -2.23 -15.93 14.35
N ASP A 80 -1.46 -17.02 14.55
CA ASP A 80 -1.04 -17.92 13.50
C ASP A 80 -2.19 -18.86 13.05
N PRO A 81 -1.98 -19.76 12.05
CA PRO A 81 -2.97 -20.71 11.61
C PRO A 81 -3.44 -21.73 12.68
N PHE A 82 -2.67 -21.88 13.77
CA PHE A 82 -2.99 -22.76 14.89
C PHE A 82 -3.64 -22.05 16.08
N ASP A 83 -4.06 -20.78 15.87
CA ASP A 83 -4.61 -19.90 16.90
C ASP A 83 -3.59 -19.55 18.02
N ILE A 84 -2.29 -19.68 17.75
CA ILE A 84 -1.23 -19.27 18.66
C ILE A 84 -0.98 -17.75 18.46
N GLN A 85 -0.91 -17.02 19.58
CA GLN A 85 -0.65 -15.60 19.54
C GLN A 85 0.80 -15.31 19.14
N ILE A 86 1.00 -14.62 18.01
CA ILE A 86 2.29 -14.13 17.54
C ILE A 86 2.60 -12.77 18.15
N ILE A 87 1.61 -11.87 18.12
CA ILE A 87 1.72 -10.47 18.57
C ILE A 87 0.54 -10.10 19.45
N SER A 88 0.79 -9.20 20.42
CA SER A 88 -0.23 -8.53 21.20
C SER A 88 0.21 -7.11 21.51
N TYR A 89 -0.63 -6.13 21.17
CA TYR A 89 -0.46 -4.72 21.47
C TYR A 89 -1.66 -4.14 22.19
N GLU A 90 -1.42 -3.22 23.12
CA GLU A 90 -2.42 -2.26 23.58
C GLU A 90 -2.19 -0.95 22.83
N MET A 91 -3.26 -0.38 22.27
CA MET A 91 -3.13 0.82 21.45
C MET A 91 -2.93 2.06 22.31
N GLU A 92 -1.87 2.80 22.04
CA GLU A 92 -1.56 4.09 22.66
C GLU A 92 -1.84 5.28 21.71
N SER A 93 -2.29 5.03 20.49
CA SER A 93 -2.61 6.04 19.48
C SER A 93 -3.74 5.60 18.57
N GLU A 94 -4.34 6.56 17.83
CA GLU A 94 -5.44 6.32 16.89
C GLU A 94 -5.10 5.35 15.77
N THR A 95 -3.81 5.22 15.44
CA THR A 95 -3.32 4.36 14.34
C THR A 95 -2.09 3.61 14.78
N ILE A 96 -2.04 2.34 14.44
CA ILE A 96 -0.87 1.48 14.58
C ILE A 96 -0.64 0.75 13.26
N GLU A 97 0.63 0.65 12.85
CA GLU A 97 1.09 -0.15 11.72
C GLU A 97 2.35 -0.88 12.16
N GLU A 98 2.34 -2.21 12.06
CA GLU A 98 3.45 -3.06 12.48
C GLU A 98 3.59 -4.27 11.57
N ASP A 99 4.82 -4.76 11.43
CA ASP A 99 5.12 -6.00 10.73
C ASP A 99 5.31 -7.17 11.71
N PHE A 100 5.12 -8.38 11.22
CA PHE A 100 5.33 -9.61 11.97
C PHE A 100 5.91 -10.70 11.07
N ASP A 101 6.66 -11.63 11.69
CA ASP A 101 7.26 -12.75 10.97
C ASP A 101 6.23 -13.86 10.73
N ILE A 102 6.23 -14.41 9.51
CA ILE A 102 5.40 -15.54 9.09
C ILE A 102 6.28 -16.79 9.08
N TYR A 103 5.93 -17.75 9.92
CA TYR A 103 6.66 -19.03 10.03
C TYR A 103 5.88 -20.18 9.43
N GLU A 104 4.57 -20.06 9.33
CA GLU A 104 3.65 -21.12 8.95
C GLU A 104 2.74 -20.67 7.83
N THR A 105 2.54 -21.51 6.82
CA THR A 105 1.55 -21.30 5.75
C THR A 105 0.15 -21.53 6.27
N GLY A 106 -0.79 -20.62 5.94
CA GLY A 106 -2.20 -20.74 6.26
C GLY A 106 -2.83 -19.44 6.77
N ILE A 107 -4.05 -19.55 7.29
CA ILE A 107 -4.88 -18.41 7.67
C ILE A 107 -4.42 -17.80 8.98
N HIS A 108 -3.87 -16.60 8.92
CA HIS A 108 -3.58 -15.77 10.08
C HIS A 108 -4.77 -14.84 10.38
N LYS A 109 -4.91 -14.47 11.64
CA LYS A 109 -6.05 -13.67 12.11
C LYS A 109 -5.57 -12.44 12.86
N LEU A 110 -6.04 -11.27 12.45
CA LEU A 110 -5.93 -10.03 13.20
C LEU A 110 -7.21 -9.82 14.01
N ILE A 111 -7.11 -9.76 15.32
CA ILE A 111 -8.23 -9.60 16.24
C ILE A 111 -8.09 -8.25 16.94
N ILE A 112 -9.12 -7.40 16.81
CA ILE A 112 -9.18 -6.09 17.43
C ILE A 112 -10.36 -6.10 18.42
N LYS A 113 -10.06 -5.81 19.70
CA LYS A 113 -11.04 -5.80 20.79
C LYS A 113 -11.09 -4.44 21.46
N SER A 114 -12.30 -4.04 21.85
CA SER A 114 -12.53 -2.89 22.74
C SER A 114 -12.85 -3.35 24.16
N THR A 115 -12.41 -2.60 25.16
CA THR A 115 -12.83 -2.74 26.56
C THR A 115 -13.89 -1.71 26.94
N ASP A 116 -14.26 -0.81 26.01
CA ASP A 116 -15.28 0.22 26.20
C ASP A 116 -16.66 -0.28 25.71
N ASN A 117 -17.72 0.17 26.39
CA ASN A 117 -19.10 -0.09 25.98
C ASN A 117 -19.56 0.81 24.82
N GLU A 118 -18.88 1.95 24.60
CA GLU A 118 -19.19 2.84 23.48
C GLU A 118 -18.70 2.24 22.16
N GLU A 119 -19.52 2.40 21.12
CA GLU A 119 -19.17 1.95 19.79
C GLU A 119 -18.09 2.86 19.18
N SER A 120 -17.05 2.25 18.67
CA SER A 120 -15.97 2.92 17.93
C SER A 120 -15.82 2.29 16.57
N LEU A 121 -15.72 3.13 15.53
CA LEU A 121 -15.49 2.69 14.18
C LEU A 121 -14.02 2.33 14.00
N VAL A 122 -13.77 1.08 13.64
CA VAL A 122 -12.44 0.54 13.43
C VAL A 122 -12.27 0.13 11.99
N VAL A 123 -11.14 0.50 11.42
CA VAL A 123 -10.67 0.03 10.11
C VAL A 123 -9.40 -0.75 10.36
N GLY A 124 -9.39 -2.00 9.95
CA GLY A 124 -8.22 -2.87 10.03
C GLY A 124 -7.81 -3.38 8.67
N SER A 125 -6.53 -3.64 8.48
CA SER A 125 -6.00 -4.35 7.31
C SER A 125 -4.94 -5.35 7.72
N LEU A 126 -4.87 -6.46 6.98
CA LEU A 126 -3.92 -7.55 7.18
C LEU A 126 -3.50 -8.09 5.82
N GLY A 127 -2.21 -8.27 5.61
CA GLY A 127 -1.69 -8.84 4.38
C GLY A 127 -0.17 -9.02 4.38
N PRO A 128 0.40 -9.56 3.30
CA PRO A 128 1.84 -9.71 3.15
C PRO A 128 2.53 -8.34 3.09
N LEU A 129 3.71 -8.27 3.70
CA LEU A 129 4.57 -7.09 3.56
C LEU A 129 5.08 -7.05 2.11
N PRO A 130 4.86 -5.95 1.37
CA PRO A 130 5.33 -5.86 -0.01
C PRO A 130 6.84 -6.05 -0.12
N ASP A 131 7.26 -6.93 -1.00
CA ASP A 131 8.66 -7.20 -1.28
C ASP A 131 9.41 -5.94 -1.73
N SER A 132 10.71 -5.86 -1.36
CA SER A 132 11.60 -4.77 -1.81
C SER A 132 11.59 -4.60 -3.33
N ASN A 133 11.44 -5.68 -4.10
CA ASN A 133 11.34 -5.66 -5.55
C ASN A 133 10.06 -4.97 -6.05
N GLN A 134 8.94 -5.14 -5.36
CA GLN A 134 7.66 -4.50 -5.69
C GLN A 134 7.73 -2.98 -5.40
N MET A 135 8.37 -2.60 -4.30
CA MET A 135 8.64 -1.19 -3.99
C MET A 135 9.55 -0.54 -5.02
N ILE A 136 10.62 -1.23 -5.47
CA ILE A 136 11.51 -0.75 -6.54
C ILE A 136 10.73 -0.51 -7.84
N LEU A 137 9.84 -1.42 -8.23
CA LEU A 137 9.02 -1.29 -9.43
C LEU A 137 8.12 -0.04 -9.37
N ARG A 138 7.53 0.24 -8.22
CA ARG A 138 6.71 1.42 -7.95
C ARG A 138 7.53 2.71 -8.08
N TYR A 139 8.71 2.79 -7.46
CA TYR A 139 9.58 3.95 -7.58
C TYR A 139 10.08 4.13 -9.01
N LEU A 140 10.45 3.05 -9.70
CA LEU A 140 10.91 3.08 -11.07
C LEU A 140 9.83 3.64 -12.02
N SER A 141 8.58 3.20 -11.88
CA SER A 141 7.46 3.70 -12.67
C SER A 141 7.26 5.21 -12.49
N MET A 142 7.34 5.69 -11.26
CA MET A 142 7.24 7.11 -10.92
C MET A 142 8.35 7.94 -11.58
N TYR A 143 9.61 7.48 -11.55
CA TYR A 143 10.72 8.19 -12.18
C TYR A 143 10.60 8.20 -13.70
N ILE A 144 10.17 7.10 -14.33
CA ILE A 144 9.94 7.02 -15.78
C ILE A 144 8.84 8.01 -16.18
N LEU A 145 7.76 8.08 -15.42
CA LEU A 145 6.63 8.98 -15.68
C LEU A 145 7.03 10.45 -15.57
N LEU A 146 7.76 10.80 -14.50
CA LEU A 146 8.31 12.14 -14.31
C LEU A 146 9.29 12.53 -15.43
N GLY A 147 10.17 11.63 -15.80
CA GLY A 147 11.11 11.85 -16.91
C GLY A 147 10.40 12.10 -18.25
N GLY A 148 9.34 11.34 -18.52
CA GLY A 148 8.50 11.53 -19.69
C GLY A 148 7.78 12.89 -19.70
N MET A 149 7.23 13.32 -18.56
CA MET A 149 6.57 14.64 -18.44
C MET A 149 7.57 15.78 -18.63
N ILE A 150 8.73 15.74 -18.00
CA ILE A 150 9.79 16.74 -18.17
C ILE A 150 10.23 16.79 -19.64
N GLY A 151 10.43 15.63 -20.29
CA GLY A 151 10.76 15.55 -21.70
C GLY A 151 9.74 16.22 -22.63
N LEU A 152 8.45 16.06 -22.35
CA LEU A 152 7.39 16.77 -23.10
C LEU A 152 7.48 18.28 -22.94
N VAL A 153 7.64 18.77 -21.70
CA VAL A 153 7.77 20.21 -21.43
C VAL A 153 8.95 20.82 -22.16
N VAL A 154 10.13 20.19 -22.05
CA VAL A 154 11.37 20.63 -22.75
C VAL A 154 11.17 20.64 -24.26
N SER A 155 10.57 19.58 -24.82
CA SER A 155 10.28 19.48 -26.25
C SER A 155 9.34 20.60 -26.72
N GLY A 156 8.31 20.91 -25.93
CA GLY A 156 7.39 22.00 -26.22
C GLY A 156 8.09 23.38 -26.26
N ILE A 157 8.97 23.64 -25.29
CA ILE A 157 9.76 24.89 -25.23
C ILE A 157 10.67 25.02 -26.47
N ILE A 158 11.34 23.93 -26.86
CA ILE A 158 12.22 23.92 -28.05
C ILE A 158 11.44 24.23 -29.33
N ILE A 159 10.26 23.62 -29.48
CA ILE A 159 9.42 23.88 -30.67
C ILE A 159 8.98 25.33 -30.74
N ILE A 160 8.51 25.89 -29.63
CA ILE A 160 8.07 27.30 -29.57
C ILE A 160 9.24 28.24 -29.89
N LYS A 161 10.43 27.97 -29.35
CA LYS A 161 11.64 28.75 -29.60
C LYS A 161 12.09 28.68 -31.06
N ASN A 162 12.06 27.49 -31.67
CA ASN A 162 12.44 27.33 -33.07
C ASN A 162 11.45 28.01 -34.02
N ARG A 163 10.16 27.98 -33.71
CA ARG A 163 9.12 28.66 -34.51
C ARG A 163 9.28 30.18 -34.50
N LYS A 164 9.71 30.76 -33.37
CA LYS A 164 9.99 32.21 -33.27
C LYS A 164 11.26 32.65 -34.01
N ARG A 165 12.16 31.74 -34.37
CA ARG A 165 13.40 32.04 -35.12
C ARG A 165 13.21 31.94 -36.63
N SER A 166 12.09 31.42 -37.09
CA SER A 166 11.78 31.18 -38.50
C SER A 166 10.82 32.26 -39.10
N ILE A 167 10.51 33.30 -38.31
CA ILE A 167 9.84 34.52 -38.70
C ILE A 167 10.84 35.68 -38.61
#